data_52d5e99caf310f90098bc8a2f44ec43f
#
_entry.id   52d5e99caf310f90098bc8a2f44ec43f
#
_cell.length_a   1.000
_cell.length_b   1.000
_cell.length_c   1.000
_cell.angle_alpha   90.00
_cell.angle_beta   90.00
_cell.angle_gamma   90.00
#
_symmetry.space_group_name_H-M   'P 1'
#
loop_
_entity.id
_entity.type
_entity.pdbx_description
1 polymer ?
#
loop_
_entity_poly.entity_id
_entity_poly.type
_entity_poly.pdbx_seq_one_letter_code
_entity_poly.pdbx_strand_id
1 'polypeptide(L)'
;MAKRVTGPEIEKLIQLLAKVPGLGPRSARRAALHLIKKKEQLLGPLSHAMGEAYDKVKICSRCGNVDTVDPCSVCTDERRDQSVLIVVEDVSDLWALERAGAMNAAYHVLGGTLSPLDGIGPDDLNIRGLIDRVNEGGIREVIIAVNATVEGQTTAHYITDQLSGIDVKITRLAHGVPVGGELDYLDEGTLTAALRARTAI
;
A
#
# COMPACT_ATOMS: atom_id res chain seq x y z
N MET A 1 39.85 -14.46 -10.52
CA MET A 1 38.45 -14.88 -10.83
C MET A 1 38.01 -15.90 -9.79
N ALA A 2 36.97 -15.63 -9.01
CA ALA A 2 36.46 -16.60 -8.04
C ALA A 2 35.90 -17.82 -8.80
N LYS A 3 36.32 -19.01 -8.41
CA LYS A 3 35.90 -20.29 -9.00
C LYS A 3 34.38 -20.41 -8.82
N ARG A 4 33.60 -20.46 -9.90
CA ARG A 4 32.16 -20.76 -9.84
C ARG A 4 31.96 -22.14 -9.23
N VAL A 5 31.27 -22.18 -8.09
CA VAL A 5 30.99 -23.43 -7.35
C VAL A 5 29.62 -24.03 -7.74
N THR A 6 28.78 -23.22 -8.41
CA THR A 6 27.41 -23.58 -8.75
C THR A 6 27.14 -23.34 -10.23
N GLY A 7 26.15 -24.04 -10.80
CA GLY A 7 25.69 -23.83 -12.17
C GLY A 7 25.06 -22.45 -12.37
N PRO A 8 25.05 -21.95 -13.61
CA PRO A 8 24.55 -20.59 -13.92
C PRO A 8 23.08 -20.37 -13.54
N GLU A 9 22.24 -21.41 -13.62
CA GLU A 9 20.82 -21.36 -13.26
C GLU A 9 20.63 -21.14 -11.76
N ILE A 10 21.46 -21.79 -10.94
CA ILE A 10 21.44 -21.65 -9.47
C ILE A 10 21.90 -20.23 -9.09
N GLU A 11 22.97 -19.75 -9.70
CA GLU A 11 23.47 -18.38 -9.48
C GLU A 11 22.43 -17.34 -9.85
N LYS A 12 21.75 -17.50 -11.00
CA LYS A 12 20.69 -16.59 -11.43
C LYS A 12 19.52 -16.58 -10.44
N LEU A 13 19.10 -17.75 -9.95
CA LEU A 13 18.05 -17.86 -8.92
C LEU A 13 18.45 -17.11 -7.65
N ILE A 14 19.67 -17.32 -7.16
CA ILE A 14 20.19 -16.61 -5.96
C ILE A 14 20.20 -15.10 -6.18
N GLN A 15 20.66 -14.63 -7.35
CA GLN A 15 20.72 -13.21 -7.69
C GLN A 15 19.33 -12.57 -7.75
N LEU A 16 18.34 -13.26 -8.29
CA LEU A 16 16.96 -12.77 -8.35
C LEU A 16 16.34 -12.73 -6.96
N LEU A 17 16.49 -13.77 -6.17
CA LEU A 17 16.02 -13.79 -4.78
C LEU A 17 16.68 -12.70 -3.93
N ALA A 18 17.96 -12.38 -4.18
CA ALA A 18 18.64 -11.30 -3.45
C ALA A 18 18.14 -9.89 -3.77
N LYS A 19 17.33 -9.72 -4.83
CA LYS A 19 16.65 -8.45 -5.16
C LYS A 19 15.33 -8.27 -4.42
N VAL A 20 14.80 -9.34 -3.82
CA VAL A 20 13.55 -9.25 -3.04
C VAL A 20 13.85 -8.55 -1.72
N PRO A 21 13.10 -7.49 -1.35
CA PRO A 21 13.26 -6.83 -0.07
C PRO A 21 13.24 -7.81 1.10
N GLY A 22 14.14 -7.63 2.07
CA GLY A 22 14.30 -8.54 3.21
C GLY A 22 15.14 -9.78 2.94
N LEU A 23 15.47 -10.10 1.67
CA LEU A 23 16.35 -11.20 1.30
C LEU A 23 17.74 -10.69 0.92
N GLY A 24 18.61 -10.52 1.93
CA GLY A 24 20.02 -10.24 1.67
C GLY A 24 20.74 -11.46 1.02
N PRO A 25 21.98 -11.28 0.49
CA PRO A 25 22.69 -12.31 -0.27
C PRO A 25 22.83 -13.67 0.45
N ARG A 26 23.02 -13.65 1.77
CA ARG A 26 23.11 -14.89 2.58
C ARG A 26 21.75 -15.59 2.67
N SER A 27 20.69 -14.84 2.93
CA SER A 27 19.31 -15.37 3.02
C SER A 27 18.82 -15.89 1.67
N ALA A 28 19.09 -15.17 0.58
CA ALA A 28 18.76 -15.57 -0.78
C ALA A 28 19.42 -16.91 -1.14
N ARG A 29 20.72 -17.09 -0.80
CA ARG A 29 21.42 -18.37 -1.00
C ARG A 29 20.78 -19.50 -0.21
N ARG A 30 20.44 -19.27 1.07
CA ARG A 30 19.78 -20.28 1.91
C ARG A 30 18.40 -20.63 1.37
N ALA A 31 17.62 -19.65 0.92
CA ALA A 31 16.31 -19.85 0.30
C ALA A 31 16.43 -20.69 -0.98
N ALA A 32 17.33 -20.31 -1.90
CA ALA A 32 17.58 -21.08 -3.13
C ALA A 32 17.91 -22.54 -2.86
N LEU A 33 18.84 -22.80 -1.93
CA LEU A 33 19.22 -24.18 -1.56
C LEU A 33 18.04 -24.94 -0.92
N HIS A 34 17.21 -24.27 -0.12
CA HIS A 34 16.02 -24.89 0.47
C HIS A 34 15.01 -25.27 -0.62
N LEU A 35 14.74 -24.36 -1.56
CA LEU A 35 13.85 -24.60 -2.70
C LEU A 35 14.34 -25.77 -3.57
N ILE A 36 15.64 -25.79 -3.89
CA ILE A 36 16.26 -26.85 -4.69
C ILE A 36 16.14 -28.21 -4.01
N LYS A 37 16.40 -28.29 -2.69
CA LYS A 37 16.24 -29.52 -1.91
C LYS A 37 14.82 -30.05 -1.88
N LYS A 38 13.82 -29.14 -2.00
CA LYS A 38 12.38 -29.46 -2.01
C LYS A 38 11.78 -29.17 -3.40
N LYS A 39 12.48 -29.60 -4.46
CA LYS A 39 12.16 -29.24 -5.83
C LYS A 39 10.70 -29.48 -6.18
N GLU A 40 10.22 -30.71 -5.99
CA GLU A 40 8.84 -31.10 -6.35
C GLU A 40 7.79 -30.56 -5.39
N GLN A 41 8.14 -30.43 -4.10
CA GLN A 41 7.20 -30.01 -3.06
C GLN A 41 7.05 -28.49 -2.95
N LEU A 42 8.09 -27.73 -3.35
CA LEU A 42 8.10 -26.29 -3.12
C LEU A 42 8.56 -25.49 -4.33
N LEU A 43 9.69 -25.82 -4.97
CA LEU A 43 10.21 -25.02 -6.08
C LEU A 43 9.28 -25.06 -7.29
N GLY A 44 8.78 -26.24 -7.66
CA GLY A 44 7.84 -26.41 -8.77
C GLY A 44 6.54 -25.63 -8.55
N PRO A 45 5.78 -25.87 -7.46
CA PRO A 45 4.58 -25.13 -7.15
C PRO A 45 4.78 -23.62 -7.04
N LEU A 46 5.89 -23.17 -6.41
CA LEU A 46 6.21 -21.73 -6.32
C LEU A 46 6.46 -21.11 -7.69
N SER A 47 7.23 -21.79 -8.54
CA SER A 47 7.49 -21.33 -9.92
C SER A 47 6.21 -21.20 -10.72
N HIS A 48 5.29 -22.16 -10.60
CA HIS A 48 3.98 -22.12 -11.25
C HIS A 48 3.14 -20.96 -10.74
N ALA A 49 3.01 -20.81 -9.41
CA ALA A 49 2.25 -19.72 -8.79
C ALA A 49 2.79 -18.33 -9.17
N MET A 50 4.12 -18.18 -9.23
CA MET A 50 4.75 -16.93 -9.69
C MET A 50 4.44 -16.64 -11.17
N GLY A 51 4.43 -17.66 -12.03
CA GLY A 51 4.03 -17.55 -13.44
C GLY A 51 2.56 -17.14 -13.57
N GLU A 52 1.66 -17.80 -12.83
CA GLU A 52 0.24 -17.44 -12.83
C GLU A 52 0.00 -16.00 -12.33
N ALA A 53 0.70 -15.59 -11.26
CA ALA A 53 0.61 -14.23 -10.75
C ALA A 53 1.11 -13.21 -11.80
N TYR A 54 2.24 -13.48 -12.45
CA TYR A 54 2.79 -12.64 -13.51
C TYR A 54 1.80 -12.43 -14.66
N ASP A 55 1.11 -13.49 -15.07
CA ASP A 55 0.19 -13.45 -16.22
C ASP A 55 -1.17 -12.82 -15.90
N LYS A 56 -1.65 -12.99 -14.64
CA LYS A 56 -3.04 -12.67 -14.26
C LYS A 56 -3.18 -11.38 -13.47
N VAL A 57 -2.15 -10.99 -12.71
CA VAL A 57 -2.23 -9.82 -11.84
C VAL A 57 -2.30 -8.54 -12.68
N LYS A 58 -3.23 -7.66 -12.29
CA LYS A 58 -3.48 -6.36 -12.93
C LYS A 58 -3.60 -5.27 -11.88
N ILE A 59 -3.28 -4.05 -12.28
CA ILE A 59 -3.61 -2.86 -11.50
C ILE A 59 -5.04 -2.46 -11.88
N CYS A 60 -5.90 -2.32 -10.89
CA CYS A 60 -7.29 -1.91 -11.09
C CYS A 60 -7.36 -0.52 -11.73
N SER A 61 -8.02 -0.43 -12.89
CA SER A 61 -8.19 0.81 -13.64
C SER A 61 -8.97 1.89 -12.87
N ARG A 62 -9.81 1.48 -11.90
CA ARG A 62 -10.64 2.40 -11.11
C ARG A 62 -9.97 2.92 -9.83
N CYS A 63 -9.26 2.06 -9.10
CA CYS A 63 -8.78 2.42 -7.77
C CYS A 63 -7.28 2.23 -7.54
N GLY A 64 -6.54 1.65 -8.50
CA GLY A 64 -5.10 1.37 -8.34
C GLY A 64 -4.77 0.15 -7.46
N ASN A 65 -5.75 -0.60 -6.94
CA ASN A 65 -5.51 -1.86 -6.24
C ASN A 65 -4.93 -2.92 -7.19
N VAL A 66 -4.33 -3.94 -6.62
CA VAL A 66 -3.80 -5.10 -7.36
C VAL A 66 -4.76 -6.29 -7.20
N ASP A 67 -5.22 -6.84 -8.34
CA ASP A 67 -6.15 -7.98 -8.38
C ASP A 67 -5.91 -8.80 -9.66
N THR A 68 -6.61 -9.89 -9.83
CA THR A 68 -6.65 -10.71 -11.07
C THR A 68 -7.78 -10.33 -12.01
N VAL A 69 -8.69 -9.46 -11.58
CA VAL A 69 -9.82 -8.91 -12.35
C VAL A 69 -9.74 -7.38 -12.40
N ASP A 70 -10.32 -6.77 -13.44
CA ASP A 70 -10.39 -5.32 -13.61
C ASP A 70 -11.77 -4.90 -14.13
N PRO A 71 -12.53 -4.05 -13.39
CA PRO A 71 -12.23 -3.51 -12.06
C PRO A 71 -12.09 -4.59 -10.99
N CYS A 72 -11.29 -4.31 -9.93
CA CYS A 72 -10.98 -5.29 -8.89
C CYS A 72 -12.21 -5.68 -8.06
N SER A 73 -12.10 -6.79 -7.32
CA SER A 73 -13.14 -7.32 -6.45
C SER A 73 -13.64 -6.31 -5.41
N VAL A 74 -12.77 -5.43 -4.92
CA VAL A 74 -13.14 -4.34 -4.01
C VAL A 74 -14.03 -3.30 -4.70
N CYS A 75 -13.73 -2.95 -5.95
CA CYS A 75 -14.50 -1.96 -6.71
C CYS A 75 -15.85 -2.48 -7.19
N THR A 76 -15.98 -3.78 -7.40
CA THR A 76 -17.20 -4.43 -7.90
C THR A 76 -18.11 -4.95 -6.79
N ASP A 77 -17.72 -4.85 -5.53
CA ASP A 77 -18.56 -5.26 -4.40
C ASP A 77 -19.67 -4.22 -4.13
N GLU A 78 -20.89 -4.52 -4.57
CA GLU A 78 -22.06 -3.66 -4.44
C GLU A 78 -22.50 -3.40 -2.98
N ARG A 79 -21.99 -4.18 -2.02
CA ARG A 79 -22.32 -4.00 -0.59
C ARG A 79 -21.54 -2.84 0.02
N ARG A 80 -20.56 -2.27 -0.69
CA ARG A 80 -19.74 -1.16 -0.21
C ARG A 80 -20.43 0.18 -0.35
N ASP A 81 -20.23 1.04 0.64
CA ASP A 81 -20.67 2.42 0.55
C ASP A 81 -19.77 3.17 -0.46
N GLN A 82 -20.32 3.36 -1.65
CA GLN A 82 -19.62 4.07 -2.74
C GLN A 82 -19.59 5.59 -2.52
N SER A 83 -20.31 6.11 -1.51
CA SER A 83 -20.28 7.53 -1.16
C SER A 83 -19.12 7.90 -0.23
N VAL A 84 -18.39 6.94 0.29
CA VAL A 84 -17.18 7.12 1.11
C VAL A 84 -15.99 6.55 0.38
N LEU A 85 -14.96 7.36 0.20
CA LEU A 85 -13.73 7.00 -0.51
C LEU A 85 -12.53 7.10 0.42
N ILE A 86 -11.88 5.96 0.69
CA ILE A 86 -10.65 5.88 1.50
C ILE A 86 -9.44 5.97 0.56
N VAL A 87 -8.62 6.99 0.74
CA VAL A 87 -7.39 7.22 -0.03
C VAL A 87 -6.20 6.71 0.76
N VAL A 88 -5.43 5.79 0.17
CA VAL A 88 -4.24 5.17 0.77
C VAL A 88 -3.00 5.38 -0.09
N GLU A 89 -1.81 5.29 0.50
CA GLU A 89 -0.54 5.43 -0.22
C GLU A 89 -0.27 4.23 -1.12
N ASP A 90 -0.41 3.01 -0.56
CA ASP A 90 -0.04 1.77 -1.23
C ASP A 90 -1.11 0.68 -1.07
N VAL A 91 -1.02 -0.34 -1.89
CA VAL A 91 -1.91 -1.52 -1.86
C VAL A 91 -1.82 -2.24 -0.51
N SER A 92 -0.66 -2.25 0.12
CA SER A 92 -0.46 -2.86 1.45
C SER A 92 -1.32 -2.20 2.53
N ASP A 93 -1.53 -0.89 2.45
CA ASP A 93 -2.36 -0.12 3.38
C ASP A 93 -3.84 -0.46 3.18
N LEU A 94 -4.28 -0.53 1.90
CA LEU A 94 -5.63 -1.01 1.56
C LEU A 94 -5.87 -2.40 2.18
N TRP A 95 -4.97 -3.34 1.97
CA TRP A 95 -5.11 -4.68 2.52
C TRP A 95 -5.09 -4.71 4.04
N ALA A 96 -4.36 -3.81 4.69
CA ALA A 96 -4.35 -3.68 6.15
C ALA A 96 -5.71 -3.19 6.67
N LEU A 97 -6.29 -2.16 6.03
CA LEU A 97 -7.60 -1.62 6.40
C LEU A 97 -8.72 -2.63 6.14
N GLU A 98 -8.66 -3.38 5.04
CA GLU A 98 -9.61 -4.46 4.74
C GLU A 98 -9.56 -5.57 5.81
N ARG A 99 -8.35 -5.99 6.22
CA ARG A 99 -8.22 -6.97 7.31
C ARG A 99 -8.75 -6.47 8.64
N ALA A 100 -8.66 -5.17 8.91
CA ALA A 100 -9.22 -4.57 10.11
C ALA A 100 -10.75 -4.55 10.10
N GLY A 101 -11.37 -4.54 8.92
CA GLY A 101 -12.83 -4.60 8.76
C GLY A 101 -13.58 -3.42 9.38
N ALA A 102 -12.91 -2.28 9.57
CA ALA A 102 -13.46 -1.15 10.30
C ALA A 102 -14.55 -0.41 9.51
N MET A 103 -14.49 -0.44 8.18
CA MET A 103 -15.42 0.27 7.30
C MET A 103 -15.55 -0.45 5.95
N ASN A 104 -16.78 -0.54 5.45
CA ASN A 104 -17.07 -1.15 4.16
C ASN A 104 -17.27 -0.05 3.09
N ALA A 105 -16.18 0.61 2.71
CA ALA A 105 -16.15 1.75 1.80
C ALA A 105 -15.37 1.45 0.51
N ALA A 106 -15.38 2.38 -0.44
CA ALA A 106 -14.55 2.32 -1.62
C ALA A 106 -13.12 2.80 -1.32
N TYR A 107 -12.15 2.40 -2.14
CA TYR A 107 -10.74 2.76 -1.98
C TYR A 107 -10.17 3.46 -3.21
N HIS A 108 -9.11 4.22 -2.97
CA HIS A 108 -8.24 4.78 -4.01
C HIS A 108 -6.78 4.70 -3.55
N VAL A 109 -5.95 4.06 -4.37
CA VAL A 109 -4.51 3.86 -4.12
C VAL A 109 -3.74 4.91 -4.92
N LEU A 110 -2.91 5.69 -4.23
CA LEU A 110 -2.08 6.74 -4.85
C LEU A 110 -0.85 6.16 -5.57
N GLY A 111 -0.30 5.05 -5.10
CA GLY A 111 0.94 4.45 -5.59
C GLY A 111 2.20 5.02 -4.93
N GLY A 112 2.06 5.83 -3.89
CA GLY A 112 3.16 6.43 -3.13
C GLY A 112 2.78 7.75 -2.47
N THR A 113 3.80 8.54 -2.14
CA THR A 113 3.68 9.89 -1.56
C THR A 113 4.52 10.89 -2.35
N LEU A 114 4.17 12.17 -2.27
CA LEU A 114 5.01 13.25 -2.78
C LEU A 114 6.35 13.23 -2.05
N SER A 115 7.45 13.15 -2.80
CA SER A 115 8.82 13.18 -2.27
C SER A 115 9.73 14.00 -3.20
N PRO A 116 9.90 15.29 -2.94
CA PRO A 116 10.80 16.11 -3.74
C PRO A 116 12.26 15.62 -3.74
N LEU A 117 12.68 14.97 -2.64
CA LEU A 117 14.03 14.42 -2.51
C LEU A 117 14.25 13.22 -3.43
N ASP A 118 13.20 12.42 -3.64
CA ASP A 118 13.23 11.25 -4.53
C ASP A 118 12.75 11.61 -5.95
N GLY A 119 12.39 12.86 -6.20
CA GLY A 119 11.88 13.33 -7.48
C GLY A 119 10.45 12.90 -7.79
N ILE A 120 9.67 12.48 -6.78
CA ILE A 120 8.28 12.05 -6.95
C ILE A 120 7.36 13.26 -6.85
N GLY A 121 6.74 13.62 -7.98
CA GLY A 121 5.77 14.70 -8.11
C GLY A 121 4.32 14.20 -8.18
N PRO A 122 3.36 15.13 -8.31
CA PRO A 122 1.93 14.79 -8.41
C PRO A 122 1.58 13.93 -9.61
N ASP A 123 2.32 14.07 -10.72
CA ASP A 123 2.09 13.32 -11.96
C ASP A 123 2.60 11.86 -11.88
N ASP A 124 3.44 11.56 -10.91
CA ASP A 124 3.92 10.20 -10.63
C ASP A 124 2.95 9.40 -9.78
N LEU A 125 1.94 10.08 -9.20
CA LEU A 125 0.93 9.49 -8.32
C LEU A 125 -0.46 9.51 -8.98
N ASN A 126 -1.33 8.59 -8.55
CA ASN A 126 -2.72 8.52 -9.05
C ASN A 126 -3.63 9.61 -8.43
N ILE A 127 -3.11 10.84 -8.27
CA ILE A 127 -3.88 11.97 -7.71
C ILE A 127 -4.91 12.45 -8.73
N ARG A 128 -4.55 12.51 -10.01
CA ARG A 128 -5.50 12.92 -11.05
C ARG A 128 -6.70 11.99 -11.12
N GLY A 129 -6.49 10.67 -11.08
CA GLY A 129 -7.57 9.69 -11.05
C GLY A 129 -8.48 9.83 -9.81
N LEU A 130 -7.93 10.26 -8.66
CA LEU A 130 -8.70 10.60 -7.48
C LEU A 130 -9.62 11.79 -7.74
N ILE A 131 -9.07 12.87 -8.28
CA ILE A 131 -9.82 14.12 -8.57
C ILE A 131 -10.93 13.84 -9.59
N ASP A 132 -10.61 13.15 -10.67
CA ASP A 132 -11.58 12.77 -11.70
C ASP A 132 -12.73 11.98 -11.10
N ARG A 133 -12.43 11.00 -10.26
CA ARG A 133 -13.41 10.15 -9.58
C ARG A 133 -14.32 10.94 -8.61
N VAL A 134 -13.79 11.92 -7.89
CA VAL A 134 -14.58 12.78 -7.01
C VAL A 134 -15.48 13.69 -7.83
N ASN A 135 -14.99 14.21 -8.97
CA ASN A 135 -15.75 15.06 -9.88
C ASN A 135 -16.88 14.33 -10.62
N GLU A 136 -16.77 13.00 -10.82
CA GLU A 136 -17.87 12.19 -11.36
C GLU A 136 -19.13 12.23 -10.48
N GLY A 137 -18.97 12.62 -9.22
CA GLY A 137 -20.05 12.77 -8.25
C GLY A 137 -20.40 11.49 -7.49
N GLY A 138 -21.26 11.63 -6.49
CA GLY A 138 -21.69 10.52 -5.63
C GLY A 138 -20.82 10.30 -4.40
N ILE A 139 -19.58 10.82 -4.36
CA ILE A 139 -18.70 10.76 -3.19
C ILE A 139 -19.05 11.92 -2.25
N ARG A 140 -19.41 11.61 -1.02
CA ARG A 140 -19.74 12.56 0.04
C ARG A 140 -18.60 12.79 1.01
N GLU A 141 -17.75 11.78 1.18
CA GLU A 141 -16.61 11.86 2.08
C GLU A 141 -15.37 11.20 1.47
N VAL A 142 -14.25 11.92 1.52
CA VAL A 142 -12.92 11.42 1.22
C VAL A 142 -12.15 11.31 2.53
N ILE A 143 -11.75 10.10 2.89
CA ILE A 143 -10.94 9.81 4.08
C ILE A 143 -9.49 9.66 3.64
N ILE A 144 -8.63 10.60 4.01
CA ILE A 144 -7.19 10.52 3.73
C ILE A 144 -6.54 9.62 4.76
N ALA A 145 -6.21 8.38 4.34
CA ALA A 145 -5.62 7.33 5.15
C ALA A 145 -4.16 7.08 4.76
N VAL A 146 -3.38 8.16 4.68
CA VAL A 146 -1.94 8.12 4.43
C VAL A 146 -1.15 8.04 5.73
N ASN A 147 0.10 7.57 5.65
CA ASN A 147 0.97 7.44 6.82
C ASN A 147 1.28 8.80 7.46
N ALA A 148 1.51 8.82 8.76
CA ALA A 148 1.79 10.05 9.53
C ALA A 148 3.25 10.54 9.37
N THR A 149 3.86 10.31 8.20
CA THR A 149 5.19 10.80 7.82
C THR A 149 5.11 12.23 7.29
N VAL A 150 6.25 12.90 7.12
CA VAL A 150 6.31 14.25 6.54
C VAL A 150 5.78 14.23 5.10
N GLU A 151 6.18 13.23 4.31
CA GLU A 151 5.76 13.02 2.92
C GLU A 151 4.25 12.74 2.85
N GLY A 152 3.74 11.87 3.74
CA GLY A 152 2.30 11.57 3.81
C GLY A 152 1.47 12.80 4.18
N GLN A 153 1.92 13.61 5.15
CA GLN A 153 1.25 14.87 5.50
C GLN A 153 1.28 15.89 4.36
N THR A 154 2.42 16.02 3.67
CA THR A 154 2.54 16.88 2.49
C THR A 154 1.57 16.44 1.39
N THR A 155 1.49 15.11 1.14
CA THR A 155 0.57 14.53 0.17
C THR A 155 -0.89 14.78 0.57
N ALA A 156 -1.23 14.61 1.86
CA ALA A 156 -2.57 14.90 2.38
C ALA A 156 -2.97 16.37 2.17
N HIS A 157 -2.06 17.31 2.47
CA HIS A 157 -2.32 18.73 2.22
C HIS A 157 -2.53 19.03 0.74
N TYR A 158 -1.67 18.51 -0.12
CA TYR A 158 -1.80 18.69 -1.56
C TYR A 158 -3.15 18.18 -2.08
N ILE A 159 -3.57 16.98 -1.69
CA ILE A 159 -4.87 16.42 -2.07
C ILE A 159 -6.01 17.29 -1.55
N THR A 160 -5.93 17.77 -0.31
CA THR A 160 -6.95 18.65 0.28
C THR A 160 -7.08 19.95 -0.51
N ASP A 161 -5.97 20.55 -0.92
CA ASP A 161 -5.97 21.77 -1.74
C ASP A 161 -6.58 21.52 -3.13
N GLN A 162 -6.27 20.39 -3.77
CA GLN A 162 -6.85 20.02 -5.06
C GLN A 162 -8.36 19.78 -5.00
N LEU A 163 -8.88 19.30 -3.87
CA LEU A 163 -10.30 19.04 -3.66
C LEU A 163 -11.05 20.22 -3.06
N SER A 164 -10.41 21.33 -2.71
CA SER A 164 -11.00 22.48 -1.98
C SER A 164 -12.16 23.18 -2.71
N GLY A 165 -12.27 23.02 -4.03
CA GLY A 165 -13.37 23.57 -4.84
C GLY A 165 -14.57 22.64 -5.04
N ILE A 166 -14.54 21.42 -4.47
CA ILE A 166 -15.56 20.39 -4.65
C ILE A 166 -16.34 20.25 -3.34
N ASP A 167 -17.66 20.10 -3.44
CA ASP A 167 -18.53 19.89 -2.27
C ASP A 167 -18.41 18.43 -1.77
N VAL A 168 -17.30 18.15 -1.09
CA VAL A 168 -16.98 16.85 -0.49
C VAL A 168 -16.37 17.06 0.89
N LYS A 169 -16.81 16.26 1.86
CA LYS A 169 -16.21 16.27 3.19
C LYS A 169 -14.86 15.56 3.15
N ILE A 170 -13.80 16.24 3.60
CA ILE A 170 -12.46 15.64 3.69
C ILE A 170 -12.14 15.37 5.15
N THR A 171 -11.78 14.14 5.45
CA THR A 171 -11.35 13.68 6.78
C THR A 171 -10.02 12.96 6.70
N ARG A 172 -9.40 12.69 7.84
CA ARG A 172 -8.18 11.90 7.95
C ARG A 172 -8.25 10.95 9.12
N LEU A 173 -7.39 9.93 9.12
CA LEU A 173 -7.25 9.04 10.26
C LEU A 173 -6.83 9.83 11.51
N ALA A 174 -7.41 9.47 12.64
CA ALA A 174 -7.04 10.06 13.93
C ALA A 174 -5.60 9.67 14.29
N HIS A 175 -4.87 10.64 14.86
CA HIS A 175 -3.56 10.40 15.47
C HIS A 175 -3.76 10.29 16.98
N GLY A 176 -3.12 9.31 17.61
CA GLY A 176 -3.26 9.15 19.07
C GLY A 176 -2.48 7.99 19.64
N VAL A 177 -2.70 7.76 20.93
CA VAL A 177 -2.11 6.64 21.66
C VAL A 177 -2.71 5.33 21.13
N PRO A 178 -1.89 4.36 20.72
CA PRO A 178 -2.39 3.07 20.26
C PRO A 178 -3.02 2.29 21.42
N VAL A 179 -4.05 1.50 21.14
CA VAL A 179 -4.70 0.64 22.13
C VAL A 179 -3.68 -0.37 22.68
N GLY A 180 -3.53 -0.40 24.00
CA GLY A 180 -2.52 -1.22 24.69
C GLY A 180 -1.12 -0.61 24.73
N GLY A 181 -0.93 0.61 24.22
CA GLY A 181 0.34 1.33 24.33
C GLY A 181 0.47 2.03 25.70
N GLU A 182 1.66 1.95 26.28
CA GLU A 182 2.01 2.69 27.50
C GLU A 182 2.60 4.06 27.12
N LEU A 183 2.19 5.12 27.82
CA LEU A 183 2.58 6.51 27.48
C LEU A 183 4.10 6.73 27.53
N ASP A 184 4.79 6.02 28.43
CA ASP A 184 6.24 6.13 28.64
C ASP A 184 7.08 5.66 27.43
N TYR A 185 6.51 4.84 26.56
CA TYR A 185 7.18 4.34 25.34
C TYR A 185 6.84 5.12 24.08
N LEU A 186 6.03 6.18 24.18
CA LEU A 186 5.63 6.98 23.03
C LEU A 186 6.53 8.22 22.89
N ASP A 187 6.78 8.59 21.65
CA ASP A 187 7.51 9.82 21.34
C ASP A 187 6.70 11.08 21.65
N GLU A 188 7.39 12.20 21.85
CA GLU A 188 6.79 13.49 22.22
C GLU A 188 5.78 13.99 21.17
N GLY A 189 6.00 13.70 19.90
CA GLY A 189 5.11 14.09 18.80
C GLY A 189 3.77 13.37 18.90
N THR A 190 3.79 12.06 19.12
CA THR A 190 2.59 11.22 19.30
C THR A 190 1.81 11.66 20.55
N LEU A 191 2.47 11.91 21.68
CA LEU A 191 1.83 12.38 22.90
C LEU A 191 1.19 13.77 22.70
N THR A 192 1.89 14.68 22.04
CA THR A 192 1.38 16.01 21.71
C THR A 192 0.16 15.95 20.81
N ALA A 193 0.19 15.11 19.78
CA ALA A 193 -0.93 14.91 18.86
C ALA A 193 -2.15 14.34 19.58
N ALA A 194 -1.95 13.31 20.43
CA ALA A 194 -3.00 12.71 21.24
C ALA A 194 -3.67 13.72 22.21
N LEU A 195 -2.87 14.54 22.88
CA LEU A 195 -3.39 15.59 23.78
C LEU A 195 -4.20 16.66 23.02
N ARG A 196 -3.77 17.03 21.81
CA ARG A 196 -4.50 17.99 20.97
C ARG A 196 -5.82 17.41 20.44
N ALA A 197 -5.81 16.13 20.08
CA ALA A 197 -6.97 15.40 19.55
C ALA A 197 -7.88 14.80 20.63
N ARG A 198 -7.67 15.11 21.92
CA ARG A 198 -8.47 14.59 23.03
C ARG A 198 -9.96 14.86 22.84
N THR A 199 -10.79 13.88 23.15
CA THR A 199 -12.24 13.96 23.11
C THR A 199 -12.82 13.96 24.52
N ALA A 200 -14.02 14.56 24.68
CA ALA A 200 -14.78 14.44 25.93
C ALA A 200 -15.29 13.01 26.10
N ILE A 201 -15.38 12.55 27.35
CA ILE A 201 -15.90 11.24 27.71
C ILE A 201 -17.36 11.40 28.14
#